data_ffc4e31f252fee3f36a2072060a41630
#
_entry.id   ffc4e31f252fee3f36a2072060a41630
#
_cell.length_a   1.000
_cell.length_b   1.000
_cell.length_c   1.000
_cell.angle_alpha   90.00
_cell.angle_beta   90.00
_cell.angle_gamma   90.00
#
_symmetry.space_group_name_H-M   'P 1'
#
loop_
_entity.id
_entity.type
_entity.pdbx_description
1 polymer ?
#
loop_
_entity_poly.entity_id
_entity_poly.type
_entity_poly.pdbx_seq_one_letter_code
_entity_poly.pdbx_strand_id
1 'polypeptide(L)' 'MCLSELQENQKGLIQKINGDSRFISRVVSMGLPPSSPFLVLQNDGRSPVLVYSHDTMIAINRKECMQIDVEMS' A
#
# COMPACT_ATOMS: atom_id res chain seq x y z
N MET A 1 -10.78 4.44 -0.64
CA MET A 1 -9.66 5.31 -1.08
C MET A 1 -8.46 4.45 -1.44
N CYS A 2 -7.62 4.89 -2.34
CA CYS A 2 -6.44 4.12 -2.70
C CYS A 2 -5.22 4.57 -1.90
N LEU A 3 -4.21 3.70 -1.87
CA LEU A 3 -3.01 3.91 -1.07
C LEU A 3 -2.29 5.21 -1.42
N SER A 4 -2.31 5.62 -2.69
CA SER A 4 -1.62 6.84 -3.13
C SER A 4 -2.21 8.12 -2.53
N GLU A 5 -3.42 8.06 -1.98
CA GLU A 5 -4.08 9.23 -1.41
C GLU A 5 -3.68 9.51 0.04
N LEU A 6 -3.03 8.56 0.71
CA LEU A 6 -2.65 8.73 2.10
C LEU A 6 -1.41 9.59 2.23
N GLN A 7 -1.37 10.38 3.30
CA GLN A 7 -0.23 11.24 3.60
C GLN A 7 0.77 10.53 4.49
N GLU A 8 1.96 11.12 4.58
CA GLU A 8 2.99 10.59 5.47
C GLU A 8 2.48 10.55 6.92
N ASN A 9 2.90 9.51 7.61
CA ASN A 9 2.54 9.24 9.02
C ASN A 9 1.10 8.79 9.23
N GLN A 10 0.32 8.60 8.16
CA GLN A 10 -1.01 8.03 8.30
C GLN A 10 -0.95 6.51 8.33
N LYS A 11 -1.82 5.93 9.12
CA LYS A 11 -1.93 4.48 9.28
C LYS A 11 -3.21 3.99 8.63
N GLY A 12 -3.20 2.75 8.18
CA GLY A 12 -4.39 2.15 7.60
C GLY A 12 -4.29 0.64 7.52
N LEU A 13 -5.30 0.08 6.90
CA LEU A 13 -5.39 -1.35 6.63
C LEU A 13 -5.57 -1.55 5.13
N ILE A 14 -4.93 -2.58 4.58
CA ILE A 14 -5.18 -2.97 3.19
C ILE A 14 -6.60 -3.54 3.14
N GLN A 15 -7.45 -2.95 2.31
CA GLN A 15 -8.84 -3.37 2.21
C GLN A 15 -9.04 -4.33 1.04
N LYS A 16 -8.56 -3.95 -0.14
CA LYS A 16 -8.76 -4.74 -1.35
C LYS A 16 -7.65 -4.42 -2.35
N ILE A 17 -7.18 -5.45 -3.04
CA ILE A 17 -6.20 -5.31 -4.11
C ILE A 17 -6.93 -5.56 -5.42
N ASN A 18 -6.97 -4.56 -6.29
CA ASN A 18 -7.59 -4.66 -7.60
C ASN A 18 -6.53 -5.03 -8.65
N GLY A 19 -6.98 -5.42 -9.82
CA GLY A 19 -6.07 -5.83 -10.88
C GLY A 19 -6.16 -7.31 -11.18
N ASP A 20 -5.21 -7.82 -11.96
CA ASP A 20 -5.21 -9.23 -12.31
C ASP A 20 -4.59 -10.08 -11.19
N SER A 21 -4.69 -11.40 -11.34
CA SER A 21 -4.21 -12.32 -10.31
C SER A 21 -2.70 -12.24 -10.12
N ARG A 22 -1.95 -11.91 -11.16
CA ARG A 22 -0.50 -11.77 -11.07
C ARG A 22 -0.12 -10.58 -10.17
N PHE A 23 -0.80 -9.46 -10.38
CA PHE A 23 -0.55 -8.28 -9.57
C PHE A 23 -0.95 -8.52 -8.11
N ILE A 24 -2.12 -9.12 -7.90
CA ILE A 24 -2.61 -9.42 -6.55
C ILE A 24 -1.63 -10.32 -5.82
N SER A 25 -1.16 -11.40 -6.49
CA SER A 25 -0.19 -12.32 -5.88
C SER A 25 1.10 -11.60 -5.52
N ARG A 26 1.55 -10.67 -6.37
CA ARG A 26 2.78 -9.93 -6.10
C ARG A 26 2.65 -9.06 -4.88
N VAL A 27 1.54 -8.33 -4.75
CA VAL A 27 1.31 -7.47 -3.60
C VAL A 27 1.22 -8.28 -2.32
N VAL A 28 0.51 -9.40 -2.35
CA VAL A 28 0.42 -10.30 -1.20
C VAL A 28 1.81 -10.82 -0.82
N SER A 29 2.61 -11.20 -1.82
CA SER A 29 3.96 -11.72 -1.58
C SER A 29 4.91 -10.65 -1.01
N MET A 30 4.65 -9.38 -1.29
CA MET A 30 5.43 -8.28 -0.74
C MET A 30 5.15 -8.06 0.76
N GLY A 31 4.11 -8.68 1.27
CA GLY A 31 3.75 -8.55 2.68
C GLY A 31 2.53 -7.69 2.95
N LEU A 32 1.69 -7.46 1.92
CA LEU A 32 0.52 -6.61 2.04
C LEU A 32 -0.77 -7.34 1.65
N PRO A 33 -1.07 -8.50 2.25
CA PRO A 33 -2.37 -9.11 2.00
C PRO A 33 -3.50 -8.25 2.59
N PRO A 34 -4.75 -8.49 2.15
CA PRO A 34 -5.88 -7.77 2.75
C PRO A 34 -5.88 -7.88 4.27
N SER A 35 -6.30 -6.83 4.93
CA SER A 35 -6.32 -6.68 6.39
C SER A 35 -4.96 -6.40 7.01
N SER A 36 -3.90 -6.27 6.22
CA SER A 36 -2.58 -5.92 6.76
C SER A 36 -2.58 -4.47 7.25
N PRO A 37 -2.08 -4.21 8.45
CA PRO A 37 -1.86 -2.84 8.89
C PRO A 37 -0.60 -2.27 8.27
N PHE A 38 -0.59 -0.97 8.02
CA PHE A 38 0.59 -0.31 7.48
C PHE A 38 0.68 1.13 7.97
N LEU A 39 1.88 1.68 7.86
CA LEU A 39 2.15 3.08 8.14
C LEU A 39 2.81 3.69 6.90
N VAL A 40 2.31 4.82 6.43
CA VAL A 40 2.93 5.52 5.31
C VAL A 40 4.16 6.28 5.83
N LEU A 41 5.33 5.90 5.33
CA LEU A 41 6.59 6.54 5.72
C LEU A 41 6.93 7.72 4.82
N GLN A 42 6.63 7.60 3.52
CA GLN A 42 6.98 8.65 2.56
C GLN A 42 5.97 8.64 1.41
N ASN A 43 5.45 9.81 1.08
CA ASN A 43 4.59 9.99 -0.07
C ASN A 43 4.69 11.46 -0.50
N ASP A 44 5.62 11.74 -1.41
CA ASP A 44 5.87 13.10 -1.88
C ASP A 44 5.07 13.46 -3.14
N GLY A 45 4.25 12.57 -3.64
CA GLY A 45 3.45 12.78 -4.84
C GLY A 45 4.18 12.46 -6.14
N ARG A 46 5.46 12.10 -6.09
CA ARG A 46 6.27 11.81 -7.29
C ARG A 46 6.93 10.45 -7.23
N SER A 47 7.62 10.18 -6.13
CA SER A 47 8.37 8.95 -5.93
C SER A 47 7.45 7.83 -5.52
N PRO A 48 7.89 6.56 -5.58
CA PRO A 48 7.12 5.47 -5.02
C PRO A 48 6.70 5.76 -3.58
N VAL A 49 5.54 5.26 -3.21
CA VAL A 49 5.07 5.37 -1.83
C VAL A 49 5.80 4.35 -0.98
N LEU A 50 6.35 4.80 0.13
CA LEU A 50 7.08 3.94 1.05
C LEU A 50 6.20 3.65 2.25
N VAL A 51 5.92 2.39 2.50
CA VAL A 51 5.10 1.97 3.64
C VAL A 51 5.87 1.01 4.53
N TYR A 52 5.48 0.97 5.80
CA TYR A 52 6.03 0.07 6.79
C TYR A 52 4.93 -0.89 7.24
N SER A 53 5.19 -2.17 7.15
CA SER A 53 4.23 -3.21 7.55
C SER A 53 4.98 -4.48 7.93
N HIS A 54 4.58 -5.11 9.02
CA HIS A 54 5.17 -6.38 9.46
C HIS A 54 6.70 -6.33 9.56
N ASP A 55 7.22 -5.26 10.18
CA ASP A 55 8.66 -5.05 10.37
C ASP A 55 9.45 -4.94 9.06
N THR A 56 8.79 -4.56 7.97
CA THR A 56 9.42 -4.46 6.65
C THR A 56 9.04 -3.14 6.00
N MET A 57 10.02 -2.49 5.35
CA MET A 57 9.77 -1.33 4.51
C MET A 57 9.50 -1.78 3.08
N ILE A 58 8.41 -1.28 2.51
CA ILE A 58 7.97 -1.70 1.17
C ILE A 58 7.77 -0.46 0.32
N ALA A 59 8.42 -0.42 -0.84
CA ALA A 59 8.25 0.66 -1.81
C ALA A 59 7.28 0.19 -2.91
N ILE A 60 6.24 0.97 -3.15
CA ILE A 60 5.22 0.62 -4.14
C ILE A 60 5.12 1.77 -5.12
N ASN A 61 5.25 1.49 -6.42
CA ASN A 61 5.16 2.56 -7.40
C ASN A 61 3.74 3.15 -7.41
N ARG A 62 3.63 4.39 -7.88
CA ARG A 62 2.37 5.13 -7.75
C ARG A 62 1.23 4.51 -8.54
N LYS A 63 1.52 3.93 -9.70
CA LYS A 63 0.47 3.27 -10.50
C LYS A 63 -0.11 2.08 -9.76
N GLU A 64 0.75 1.33 -9.09
CA GLU A 64 0.32 0.19 -8.30
C GLU A 64 -0.48 0.61 -7.08
N CYS A 65 -0.09 1.71 -6.45
CA CYS A 65 -0.82 2.24 -5.30
C CYS A 65 -2.26 2.58 -5.66
N MET A 66 -2.51 2.99 -6.89
CA MET A 66 -3.86 3.35 -7.32
C MET A 66 -4.78 2.12 -7.40
N GLN A 67 -4.22 0.93 -7.44
CA GLN A 67 -4.99 -0.31 -7.50
C GLN A 67 -5.18 -0.96 -6.13
N ILE A 68 -4.67 -0.34 -5.08
CA ILE A 68 -4.76 -0.87 -3.73
C ILE A 68 -5.71 0.00 -2.91
N ASP A 69 -6.88 -0.55 -2.57
CA ASP A 69 -7.84 0.15 -1.74
C ASP A 69 -7.48 -0.05 -0.29
N VAL A 70 -7.54 1.04 0.47
CA VAL A 70 -7.16 1.05 1.87
C VAL A 70 -8.25 1.70 2.70
N GLU A 71 -8.18 1.42 3.99
CA GLU A 71 -9.07 2.00 4.98
C GLU A 71 -8.18 2.64 6.04
N MET A 72 -8.47 3.91 6.38
CA MET A 72 -7.72 4.59 7.42
C MET A 72 -8.08 4.04 8.79
N SER A 73 -7.11 3.88 9.62
CA SER A 73 -7.34 3.41 10.99
C SER A 73 -7.22 4.54 12.00
#